data_b7fb345d6e8a83d6eadf4359643119f1
#
_entry.id   b7fb345d6e8a83d6eadf4359643119f1
#
_cell.length_a   1.000
_cell.length_b   1.000
_cell.length_c   1.000
_cell.angle_alpha   90.00
_cell.angle_beta   90.00
_cell.angle_gamma   90.00
#
_symmetry.space_group_name_H-M   'P 1'
#
loop_
_entity.id
_entity.type
_entity.pdbx_description
1 polymer ?
#
loop_
_entity_poly.entity_id
_entity_poly.type
_entity_poly.pdbx_seq_one_letter_code
_entity_poly.pdbx_strand_id
1 'polypeptide(L)'
;LSIRRQRQMCIRDRFYQGIRPAVNVGLSVSRVGSAAQIKAMKQVAGTIKLELAQYREMAAFAQFASDLDASTQRLLARGARLTELLKQPQYTPLPVEEQVISIFAGVRGYLDGIDLRDVGRFEQGLLAEMRAKGGDLLETIRTEREISKDTEEKLKAFFDGYAKAFA
;
A
#
# COMPACT_ATOMS: atom_id res chain seq x y z
N LEU A 1 31.48 5.81 -14.28
CA LEU A 1 30.34 6.71 -14.14
C LEU A 1 29.49 6.26 -12.97
N SER A 2 29.46 7.13 -12.01
CA SER A 2 29.21 6.87 -10.62
C SER A 2 27.80 6.37 -10.32
N ILE A 3 27.68 5.58 -9.27
CA ILE A 3 26.49 5.16 -8.51
C ILE A 3 25.48 6.31 -8.37
N ARG A 4 25.93 7.56 -8.30
CA ARG A 4 25.07 8.75 -8.25
C ARG A 4 24.24 8.96 -9.53
N ARG A 5 24.79 8.74 -10.72
CA ARG A 5 24.06 8.84 -11.99
C ARG A 5 23.07 7.70 -12.15
N GLN A 6 23.43 6.49 -11.72
CA GLN A 6 22.50 5.34 -11.75
C GLN A 6 21.30 5.59 -10.83
N ARG A 7 21.51 6.11 -9.61
CA ARG A 7 20.42 6.48 -8.69
C ARG A 7 19.50 7.54 -9.28
N GLN A 8 20.07 8.58 -9.88
CA GLN A 8 19.30 9.66 -10.50
C GLN A 8 18.50 9.17 -11.71
N MET A 9 19.05 8.26 -12.50
CA MET A 9 18.35 7.61 -13.60
C MET A 9 17.15 6.78 -13.09
N CYS A 10 17.35 5.95 -12.07
CA CYS A 10 16.28 5.16 -11.49
C CYS A 10 15.15 6.00 -10.87
N ILE A 11 15.46 7.14 -10.25
CA ILE A 11 14.46 8.09 -9.73
C ILE A 11 13.68 8.71 -10.87
N ARG A 12 14.36 9.20 -11.91
CA ARG A 12 13.74 9.82 -13.07
C ARG A 12 12.81 8.85 -13.81
N ASP A 13 13.26 7.63 -14.05
CA ASP A 13 12.49 6.62 -14.77
C ASP A 13 11.19 6.28 -14.03
N ARG A 14 11.24 6.16 -12.70
CA ARG A 14 10.04 5.97 -11.87
C ARG A 14 9.10 7.15 -11.90
N PHE A 15 9.66 8.35 -11.83
CA PHE A 15 8.86 9.57 -11.91
C PHE A 15 8.08 9.65 -13.24
N TYR A 16 8.71 9.30 -14.36
CA TYR A 16 8.05 9.25 -15.67
C TYR A 16 7.05 8.10 -15.79
N GLN A 17 7.26 6.99 -15.07
CA GLN A 17 6.29 5.91 -14.92
C GLN A 17 5.10 6.25 -14.00
N GLY A 18 5.05 7.47 -13.48
CA GLY A 18 3.98 7.92 -12.60
C GLY A 18 4.09 7.43 -11.15
N ILE A 19 5.21 6.79 -10.78
CA ILE A 19 5.46 6.36 -9.39
C ILE A 19 5.91 7.59 -8.58
N ARG A 20 5.06 8.08 -7.72
CA ARG A 20 5.30 9.28 -6.88
C ARG A 20 4.87 9.00 -5.45
N PRO A 21 5.79 9.11 -4.48
CA PRO A 21 7.21 9.43 -4.60
C PRO A 21 8.00 8.38 -5.38
N ALA A 22 9.04 8.83 -6.09
CA ALA A 22 9.88 7.97 -6.94
C ALA A 22 10.84 7.10 -6.12
N VAL A 23 10.32 6.40 -5.11
CA VAL A 23 11.06 5.55 -4.17
C VAL A 23 10.99 4.09 -4.60
N ASN A 24 12.07 3.37 -4.46
CA ASN A 24 12.07 1.91 -4.58
C ASN A 24 12.00 1.27 -3.19
N VAL A 25 10.81 0.86 -2.78
CA VAL A 25 10.55 0.28 -1.46
C VAL A 25 11.43 -0.95 -1.20
N GLY A 26 11.74 -1.74 -2.22
CA GLY A 26 12.57 -2.93 -2.06
C GLY A 26 14.07 -2.68 -1.97
N LEU A 27 14.57 -1.62 -2.61
CA LEU A 27 15.98 -1.25 -2.59
C LEU A 27 16.29 -0.15 -1.57
N SER A 28 15.26 0.55 -1.09
CA SER A 28 15.40 1.59 -0.07
C SER A 28 15.63 0.94 1.29
N VAL A 29 16.78 1.21 1.91
CA VAL A 29 17.16 0.72 3.22
C VAL A 29 17.29 1.89 4.19
N SER A 30 16.59 1.80 5.32
CA SER A 30 16.73 2.74 6.44
C SER A 30 17.39 2.03 7.63
N ARG A 31 18.38 2.66 8.25
CA ARG A 31 19.04 2.12 9.45
C ARG A 31 18.11 2.07 10.65
N VAL A 32 17.24 3.06 10.79
CA VAL A 32 16.24 3.14 11.86
C VAL A 32 15.00 2.32 11.49
N GLY A 33 14.56 2.43 10.23
CA GLY A 33 13.55 1.60 9.57
C GLY A 33 12.36 1.24 10.44
N SER A 34 12.15 -0.04 10.62
CA SER A 34 11.03 -0.55 11.42
C SER A 34 11.11 -0.22 12.91
N ALA A 35 12.26 0.15 13.45
CA ALA A 35 12.37 0.52 14.87
C ALA A 35 11.62 1.82 15.20
N ALA A 36 11.53 2.74 14.22
CA ALA A 36 10.79 4.00 14.36
C ALA A 36 9.28 3.86 14.16
N GLN A 37 8.81 2.74 13.60
CA GLN A 37 7.39 2.53 13.34
C GLN A 37 6.64 2.16 14.62
N ILE A 38 5.41 2.64 14.76
CA ILE A 38 4.47 2.17 15.76
C ILE A 38 4.09 0.71 15.49
N LYS A 39 3.63 -0.01 16.51
CA LYS A 39 3.30 -1.43 16.41
C LYS A 39 2.21 -1.70 15.37
N ALA A 40 1.17 -0.85 15.32
CA ALA A 40 0.12 -0.92 14.31
C ALA A 40 0.68 -0.89 12.87
N MET A 41 1.62 0.02 12.57
CA MET A 41 2.26 0.08 11.26
C MET A 41 3.07 -1.18 10.96
N LYS A 42 3.81 -1.73 11.92
CA LYS A 42 4.56 -2.98 11.76
C LYS A 42 3.65 -4.17 11.44
N GLN A 43 2.47 -4.22 12.09
CA GLN A 43 1.50 -5.29 11.88
C GLN A 43 0.93 -5.30 10.46
N VAL A 44 0.68 -4.13 9.88
CA VAL A 44 0.09 -4.02 8.53
C VAL A 44 1.14 -3.99 7.42
N ALA A 45 2.27 -3.31 7.62
CA ALA A 45 3.27 -3.11 6.58
C ALA A 45 4.35 -4.22 6.51
N GLY A 46 4.33 -5.17 7.45
CA GLY A 46 5.37 -6.20 7.54
C GLY A 46 5.54 -7.02 6.26
N THR A 47 4.48 -7.33 5.57
CA THR A 47 4.49 -8.17 4.35
C THR A 47 4.63 -7.37 3.07
N ILE A 48 4.27 -6.09 3.06
CA ILE A 48 4.19 -5.28 1.82
C ILE A 48 5.52 -5.20 1.07
N LYS A 49 6.63 -5.16 1.79
CA LYS A 49 7.97 -5.13 1.18
C LYS A 49 8.27 -6.40 0.42
N LEU A 50 7.89 -7.54 0.97
CA LEU A 50 8.05 -8.85 0.33
C LEU A 50 7.14 -8.98 -0.89
N GLU A 51 5.87 -8.61 -0.75
CA GLU A 51 4.90 -8.65 -1.85
C GLU A 51 5.34 -7.77 -3.03
N LEU A 52 5.84 -6.56 -2.76
CA LEU A 52 6.37 -5.68 -3.80
C LEU A 52 7.69 -6.18 -4.40
N ALA A 53 8.51 -6.91 -3.66
CA ALA A 53 9.72 -7.55 -4.21
C ALA A 53 9.34 -8.67 -5.17
N GLN A 54 8.43 -9.57 -4.77
CA GLN A 54 7.91 -10.64 -5.62
C GLN A 54 7.21 -10.10 -6.88
N TYR A 55 6.39 -9.06 -6.72
CA TYR A 55 5.76 -8.38 -7.86
C TYR A 55 6.79 -7.93 -8.89
N ARG A 56 7.89 -7.29 -8.46
CA ARG A 56 8.91 -6.78 -9.40
C ARG A 56 9.64 -7.88 -10.13
N GLU A 57 9.98 -8.97 -9.43
CA GLU A 57 10.62 -10.14 -10.04
C GLU A 57 9.71 -10.76 -11.10
N MET A 58 8.43 -10.98 -10.74
CA MET A 58 7.45 -11.54 -11.67
C MET A 58 7.09 -10.58 -12.80
N ALA A 59 7.02 -9.27 -12.56
CA ALA A 59 6.77 -8.29 -13.60
C ALA A 59 7.90 -8.24 -14.65
N ALA A 60 9.15 -8.38 -14.21
CA ALA A 60 10.28 -8.50 -15.12
C ALA A 60 10.21 -9.80 -15.98
N PHE A 61 9.79 -10.90 -15.36
CA PHE A 61 9.64 -12.19 -16.01
C PHE A 61 8.46 -12.20 -17.01
N ALA A 62 7.36 -11.55 -16.63
CA ALA A 62 6.13 -11.48 -17.43
C ALA A 62 6.32 -10.76 -18.78
N GLN A 63 7.35 -9.93 -18.93
CA GLN A 63 7.67 -9.29 -20.20
C GLN A 63 8.14 -10.30 -21.28
N PHE A 64 8.60 -11.47 -20.86
CA PHE A 64 9.15 -12.49 -21.74
C PHE A 64 8.29 -13.77 -21.83
N ALA A 65 7.29 -13.89 -20.96
CA ALA A 65 6.43 -15.07 -20.90
C ALA A 65 5.16 -14.86 -21.74
N SER A 66 4.88 -15.80 -22.65
CA SER A 66 3.66 -15.79 -23.45
C SER A 66 2.42 -16.21 -22.69
N ASP A 67 2.58 -17.11 -21.71
CA ASP A 67 1.50 -17.61 -20.88
C ASP A 67 1.87 -17.55 -19.40
N LEU A 68 1.04 -16.90 -18.61
CA LEU A 68 1.19 -16.79 -17.16
C LEU A 68 0.09 -17.62 -16.48
N ASP A 69 0.50 -18.42 -15.50
CA ASP A 69 -0.44 -19.15 -14.65
C ASP A 69 -1.30 -18.20 -13.81
N ALA A 70 -2.48 -18.67 -13.39
CA ALA A 70 -3.46 -17.85 -12.66
C ALA A 70 -2.92 -17.31 -11.31
N SER A 71 -1.96 -17.99 -10.69
CA SER A 71 -1.34 -17.52 -9.44
C SER A 71 -0.43 -16.33 -9.68
N THR A 72 0.38 -16.39 -10.72
CA THR A 72 1.26 -15.30 -11.15
C THR A 72 0.46 -14.08 -11.61
N GLN A 73 -0.63 -14.28 -12.35
CA GLN A 73 -1.54 -13.20 -12.74
C GLN A 73 -2.12 -12.46 -11.53
N ARG A 74 -2.59 -13.21 -10.51
CA ARG A 74 -3.09 -12.62 -9.26
C ARG A 74 -2.01 -11.83 -8.51
N LEU A 75 -0.80 -12.38 -8.41
CA LEU A 75 0.34 -11.71 -7.79
C LEU A 75 0.68 -10.39 -8.51
N LEU A 76 0.69 -10.41 -9.85
CA LEU A 76 0.94 -9.21 -10.64
C LEU A 76 -0.17 -8.17 -10.46
N ALA A 77 -1.44 -8.60 -10.50
CA ALA A 77 -2.58 -7.72 -10.31
C ALA A 77 -2.57 -7.07 -8.92
N ARG A 78 -2.28 -7.87 -7.87
CA ARG A 78 -2.17 -7.38 -6.49
C ARG A 78 -0.99 -6.41 -6.32
N GLY A 79 0.19 -6.76 -6.82
CA GLY A 79 1.37 -5.91 -6.73
C GLY A 79 1.22 -4.58 -7.47
N ALA A 80 0.52 -4.57 -8.61
CA ALA A 80 0.18 -3.35 -9.32
C ALA A 80 -0.72 -2.43 -8.48
N ARG A 81 -1.76 -2.99 -7.85
CA ARG A 81 -2.67 -2.23 -6.95
C ARG A 81 -1.95 -1.70 -5.71
N LEU A 82 -1.08 -2.51 -5.09
CA LEU A 82 -0.26 -2.03 -3.97
C LEU A 82 0.70 -0.91 -4.40
N THR A 83 1.24 -0.99 -5.60
CA THR A 83 2.10 0.09 -6.13
C THR A 83 1.29 1.38 -6.36
N GLU A 84 0.05 1.26 -6.84
CA GLU A 84 -0.86 2.39 -7.03
C GLU A 84 -1.27 3.02 -5.70
N LEU A 85 -1.62 2.19 -4.72
CA LEU A 85 -1.98 2.62 -3.35
C LEU A 85 -0.86 3.42 -2.68
N LEU A 86 0.40 3.09 -2.94
CA LEU A 86 1.55 3.79 -2.36
C LEU A 86 1.90 5.11 -3.07
N LYS A 87 1.20 5.46 -4.14
CA LYS A 87 1.36 6.78 -4.76
C LYS A 87 0.73 7.85 -3.88
N GLN A 88 1.44 8.95 -3.73
CA GLN A 88 1.03 10.03 -2.85
C GLN A 88 1.23 11.39 -3.55
N PRO A 89 0.25 12.29 -3.50
CA PRO A 89 0.43 13.65 -4.01
C PRO A 89 1.52 14.39 -3.23
N GLN A 90 2.13 15.37 -3.88
CA GLN A 90 3.15 16.19 -3.25
C GLN A 90 2.52 17.08 -2.17
N TYR A 91 3.20 17.24 -1.04
CA TYR A 91 2.77 18.06 0.11
C TYR A 91 1.45 17.63 0.78
N THR A 92 1.05 16.37 0.64
CA THR A 92 -0.15 15.80 1.26
C THR A 92 0.20 14.62 2.17
N PRO A 93 0.90 14.84 3.30
CA PRO A 93 1.20 13.76 4.23
C PRO A 93 -0.08 13.28 4.92
N LEU A 94 -0.21 11.95 5.06
CA LEU A 94 -1.29 11.34 5.83
C LEU A 94 -0.84 11.14 7.28
N PRO A 95 -1.74 11.35 8.26
CA PRO A 95 -1.52 10.92 9.64
C PRO A 95 -1.23 9.41 9.72
N VAL A 96 -0.49 8.98 10.74
CA VAL A 96 -0.03 7.57 10.81
C VAL A 96 -1.17 6.57 10.91
N GLU A 97 -2.25 6.90 11.61
CA GLU A 97 -3.46 6.09 11.71
C GLU A 97 -4.13 5.89 10.36
N GLU A 98 -4.19 6.94 9.52
CA GLU A 98 -4.73 6.86 8.16
C GLU A 98 -3.83 6.04 7.22
N GLN A 99 -2.51 6.17 7.37
CA GLN A 99 -1.57 5.32 6.65
C GLN A 99 -1.77 3.83 7.00
N VAL A 100 -2.00 3.53 8.29
CA VAL A 100 -2.30 2.17 8.75
C VAL A 100 -3.56 1.64 8.09
N ILE A 101 -4.63 2.45 8.03
CA ILE A 101 -5.90 2.10 7.38
C ILE A 101 -5.70 1.83 5.88
N SER A 102 -5.03 2.72 5.16
CA SER A 102 -4.76 2.57 3.73
C SER A 102 -3.96 1.29 3.44
N ILE A 103 -2.87 1.04 4.17
CA ILE A 103 -2.04 -0.15 4.00
C ILE A 103 -2.82 -1.42 4.40
N PHE A 104 -3.63 -1.38 5.46
CA PHE A 104 -4.48 -2.49 5.87
C PHE A 104 -5.42 -2.92 4.74
N ALA A 105 -6.08 -1.96 4.07
CA ALA A 105 -6.94 -2.23 2.92
C ALA A 105 -6.19 -2.99 1.80
N GLY A 106 -4.99 -2.54 1.46
CA GLY A 106 -4.15 -3.15 0.44
C GLY A 106 -3.72 -4.57 0.80
N VAL A 107 -3.17 -4.74 2.00
CA VAL A 107 -2.60 -6.01 2.46
C VAL A 107 -3.67 -7.06 2.74
N ARG A 108 -4.86 -6.66 3.19
CA ARG A 108 -5.97 -7.59 3.48
C ARG A 108 -6.81 -7.96 2.26
N GLY A 109 -6.46 -7.45 1.05
CA GLY A 109 -7.09 -7.86 -0.20
C GLY A 109 -8.35 -7.09 -0.58
N TYR A 110 -8.70 -6.01 0.13
CA TYR A 110 -9.87 -5.18 -0.21
C TYR A 110 -9.75 -4.48 -1.58
N LEU A 111 -8.54 -4.43 -2.13
CA LEU A 111 -8.29 -3.88 -3.46
C LEU A 111 -8.36 -4.92 -4.57
N ASP A 112 -8.43 -6.22 -4.27
CA ASP A 112 -8.27 -7.28 -5.28
C ASP A 112 -9.37 -7.27 -6.35
N GLY A 113 -10.58 -6.80 -6.00
CA GLY A 113 -11.70 -6.60 -6.92
C GLY A 113 -11.79 -5.21 -7.57
N ILE A 114 -10.90 -4.28 -7.20
CA ILE A 114 -10.97 -2.89 -7.67
C ILE A 114 -10.11 -2.72 -8.92
N ASP A 115 -10.61 -1.97 -9.91
CA ASP A 115 -9.80 -1.61 -11.07
C ASP A 115 -8.61 -0.75 -10.67
N LEU A 116 -7.47 -0.96 -11.34
CA LEU A 116 -6.24 -0.22 -11.03
C LEU A 116 -6.43 1.30 -11.06
N ARG A 117 -7.29 1.79 -11.96
CA ARG A 117 -7.61 3.22 -12.10
C ARG A 117 -8.39 3.79 -10.91
N ASP A 118 -9.14 2.94 -10.24
CA ASP A 118 -10.05 3.31 -9.15
C ASP A 118 -9.42 3.14 -7.77
N VAL A 119 -8.21 2.59 -7.67
CA VAL A 119 -7.52 2.40 -6.38
C VAL A 119 -7.39 3.71 -5.61
N GLY A 120 -6.97 4.80 -6.26
CA GLY A 120 -6.85 6.10 -5.61
C GLY A 120 -8.21 6.67 -5.17
N ARG A 121 -9.28 6.48 -5.99
CA ARG A 121 -10.65 6.88 -5.64
C ARG A 121 -11.17 6.07 -4.46
N PHE A 122 -10.92 4.76 -4.45
CA PHE A 122 -11.26 3.88 -3.33
C PHE A 122 -10.57 4.33 -2.04
N GLU A 123 -9.26 4.58 -2.07
CA GLU A 123 -8.50 5.03 -0.90
C GLU A 123 -9.04 6.35 -0.35
N GLN A 124 -9.21 7.36 -1.22
CA GLN A 124 -9.72 8.67 -0.80
C GLN A 124 -11.13 8.57 -0.19
N GLY A 125 -12.02 7.80 -0.80
CA GLY A 125 -13.36 7.58 -0.29
C GLY A 125 -13.35 6.83 1.05
N LEU A 126 -12.52 5.78 1.16
CA LEU A 126 -12.34 5.02 2.40
C LEU A 126 -11.87 5.91 3.55
N LEU A 127 -10.85 6.73 3.31
CA LEU A 127 -10.34 7.65 4.33
C LEU A 127 -11.35 8.73 4.70
N ALA A 128 -12.10 9.25 3.73
CA ALA A 128 -13.18 10.22 4.00
C ALA A 128 -14.29 9.59 4.85
N GLU A 129 -14.71 8.37 4.53
CA GLU A 129 -15.73 7.66 5.31
C GLU A 129 -15.23 7.25 6.70
N MET A 130 -13.95 6.85 6.80
CA MET A 130 -13.34 6.55 8.09
C MET A 130 -13.27 7.78 9.00
N ARG A 131 -12.96 8.96 8.46
CA ARG A 131 -13.01 10.23 9.23
C ARG A 131 -14.42 10.58 9.69
N ALA A 132 -15.42 10.28 8.85
CA ALA A 132 -16.82 10.63 9.14
C ALA A 132 -17.49 9.66 10.13
N LYS A 133 -17.21 8.36 10.03
CA LYS A 133 -17.95 7.31 10.75
C LYS A 133 -17.06 6.43 11.63
N GLY A 134 -15.76 6.39 11.38
CA GLY A 134 -14.79 5.54 12.07
C GLY A 134 -13.81 6.33 12.94
N GLY A 135 -14.17 7.54 13.38
CA GLY A 135 -13.31 8.40 14.19
C GLY A 135 -12.78 7.71 15.44
N ASP A 136 -13.61 6.91 16.10
CA ASP A 136 -13.22 6.13 17.29
C ASP A 136 -12.12 5.11 16.99
N LEU A 137 -12.16 4.48 15.80
CA LEU A 137 -11.13 3.53 15.36
C LEU A 137 -9.81 4.24 15.08
N LEU A 138 -9.86 5.41 14.43
CA LEU A 138 -8.67 6.23 14.19
C LEU A 138 -8.04 6.67 15.52
N GLU A 139 -8.85 7.12 16.46
CA GLU A 139 -8.38 7.55 17.78
C GLU A 139 -7.81 6.37 18.60
N THR A 140 -8.42 5.19 18.51
CA THR A 140 -7.90 3.96 19.11
C THR A 140 -6.51 3.62 18.57
N ILE A 141 -6.33 3.64 17.24
CA ILE A 141 -5.03 3.36 16.61
C ILE A 141 -3.99 4.42 16.99
N ARG A 142 -4.40 5.68 17.11
CA ARG A 142 -3.51 6.79 17.49
C ARG A 142 -3.01 6.65 18.92
N THR A 143 -3.91 6.28 19.87
CA THR A 143 -3.63 6.18 21.29
C THR A 143 -2.92 4.89 21.66
N GLU A 144 -3.47 3.75 21.24
CA GLU A 144 -2.92 2.42 21.56
C GLU A 144 -1.66 2.09 20.75
N ARG A 145 -1.50 2.72 19.58
CA ARG A 145 -0.40 2.48 18.63
C ARG A 145 -0.27 1.02 18.19
N GLU A 146 -1.32 0.25 18.38
CA GLU A 146 -1.41 -1.18 18.09
C GLU A 146 -2.79 -1.49 17.54
N ILE A 147 -2.90 -2.54 16.71
CA ILE A 147 -4.17 -3.12 16.28
C ILE A 147 -4.40 -4.36 17.15
N SER A 148 -5.31 -4.23 18.12
CA SER A 148 -5.79 -5.36 18.90
C SER A 148 -6.71 -6.26 18.06
N LYS A 149 -7.01 -7.47 18.52
CA LYS A 149 -7.94 -8.37 17.80
C LYS A 149 -9.32 -7.74 17.65
N ASP A 150 -9.82 -7.10 18.70
CA ASP A 150 -11.10 -6.39 18.68
C ASP A 150 -11.10 -5.24 17.68
N THR A 151 -10.02 -4.44 17.65
CA THR A 151 -9.85 -3.36 16.68
C THR A 151 -9.77 -3.90 15.24
N GLU A 152 -9.08 -5.03 15.03
CA GLU A 152 -9.00 -5.66 13.70
C GLU A 152 -10.37 -6.16 13.23
N GLU A 153 -11.19 -6.74 14.09
CA GLU A 153 -12.55 -7.18 13.77
C GLU A 153 -13.46 -6.01 13.40
N LYS A 154 -13.40 -4.93 14.17
CA LYS A 154 -14.13 -3.70 13.87
C LYS A 154 -13.70 -3.06 12.56
N LEU A 155 -12.39 -3.05 12.29
CA LEU A 155 -11.85 -2.58 11.03
C LEU A 155 -12.37 -3.42 9.85
N LYS A 156 -12.34 -4.74 9.96
CA LYS A 156 -12.87 -5.65 8.91
C LYS A 156 -14.34 -5.38 8.64
N ALA A 157 -15.15 -5.27 9.69
CA ALA A 157 -16.58 -4.97 9.55
C ALA A 157 -16.82 -3.64 8.83
N PHE A 158 -16.04 -2.61 9.17
CA PHE A 158 -16.09 -1.32 8.50
C PHE A 158 -15.71 -1.41 7.02
N PHE A 159 -14.62 -2.09 6.71
CA PHE A 159 -14.13 -2.27 5.34
C PHE A 159 -15.12 -3.08 4.48
N ASP A 160 -15.69 -4.14 5.04
CA ASP A 160 -16.70 -4.95 4.34
C ASP A 160 -17.93 -4.13 3.98
N GLY A 161 -18.36 -3.22 4.88
CA GLY A 161 -19.43 -2.27 4.62
C GLY A 161 -19.10 -1.30 3.50
N TYR A 162 -17.92 -0.69 3.57
CA TYR A 162 -17.45 0.26 2.56
C TYR A 162 -17.24 -0.39 1.19
N ALA A 163 -16.60 -1.54 1.12
CA ALA A 163 -16.34 -2.24 -0.14
C ALA A 163 -17.64 -2.60 -0.88
N LYS A 164 -18.69 -3.00 -0.16
CA LYS A 164 -20.01 -3.25 -0.74
C LYS A 164 -20.67 -1.99 -1.28
N ALA A 165 -20.44 -0.85 -0.66
CA ALA A 165 -21.02 0.43 -1.09
C ALA A 165 -20.25 1.06 -2.26
N PHE A 166 -18.99 0.72 -2.42
CA PHE A 166 -18.11 1.25 -3.48
C PHE A 166 -18.30 0.54 -4.83
N ALA A 167 -18.74 -0.73 -4.82
CA ALA A 167 -18.91 -1.58 -6.02
C ALA A 167 -20.11 -1.10 -6.92
#